data_f9e2ebb0fa0c52d55c7777637def0475
#
_entry.id   f9e2ebb0fa0c52d55c7777637def0475
#
_cell.length_a   1.000
_cell.length_b   1.000
_cell.length_c   1.000
_cell.angle_alpha   90.00
_cell.angle_beta   90.00
_cell.angle_gamma   90.00
#
_symmetry.space_group_name_H-M   'P 1'
#
loop_
_entity.id
_entity.type
_entity.pdbx_description
1 polymer ?
#
loop_
_entity_poly.entity_id
_entity_poly.type
_entity_poly.pdbx_seq_one_letter_code
_entity_poly.pdbx_strand_id
1 'polypeptide(L)'
;MKKTVTERDFLDAMDSWDSYAAKVLFEYLTDLEDDQGQEMELDGPAFMSEFSYYQGNDILDFMESLGEEDFAEWKEDEVDEDGDYDENSAIDFLENHGVSVAKLDYNEYFDKKYTLIVYA
;
A
#
# COMPACT_ATOMS: atom_id res chain seq x y z
N MET A 1 8.87 4.25 -15.09
CA MET A 1 8.44 3.48 -16.29
C MET A 1 8.95 4.18 -17.54
N LYS A 2 9.13 3.42 -18.62
CA LYS A 2 9.51 4.03 -19.90
C LYS A 2 8.44 5.02 -20.34
N LYS A 3 8.83 6.04 -21.10
CA LYS A 3 7.92 7.11 -21.55
C LYS A 3 6.67 6.61 -22.28
N THR A 4 6.75 5.44 -22.90
CA THR A 4 5.65 4.83 -23.63
C THR A 4 4.69 4.03 -22.74
N VAL A 5 5.04 3.82 -21.47
CA VAL A 5 4.18 3.11 -20.51
C VAL A 5 3.25 4.11 -19.85
N THR A 6 1.96 3.95 -20.07
CA THR A 6 0.93 4.77 -19.45
C THR A 6 0.42 4.07 -18.18
N GLU A 7 -0.34 4.81 -17.36
CA GLU A 7 -1.04 4.23 -16.21
C GLU A 7 -1.91 3.04 -16.63
N ARG A 8 -2.60 3.16 -17.76
CA ARG A 8 -3.46 2.10 -18.28
C ARG A 8 -2.66 0.84 -18.61
N ASP A 9 -1.50 0.99 -19.26
CA ASP A 9 -0.62 -0.14 -19.57
C ASP A 9 -0.18 -0.85 -18.28
N PHE A 10 0.13 -0.08 -17.24
CA PHE A 10 0.51 -0.62 -15.94
C PHE A 10 -0.66 -1.37 -15.30
N LEU A 11 -1.86 -0.79 -15.31
CA LEU A 11 -3.05 -1.45 -14.75
C LEU A 11 -3.38 -2.75 -15.46
N ASP A 12 -3.24 -2.77 -16.79
CA ASP A 12 -3.45 -3.99 -17.57
C ASP A 12 -2.43 -5.08 -17.23
N ALA A 13 -1.17 -4.70 -16.98
CA ALA A 13 -0.12 -5.64 -16.58
C ALA A 13 -0.33 -6.21 -15.17
N MET A 14 -1.00 -5.44 -14.30
CA MET A 14 -1.30 -5.81 -12.91
C MET A 14 -2.73 -6.36 -12.79
N ASP A 15 -3.12 -7.23 -13.68
CA ASP A 15 -4.50 -7.70 -13.85
C ASP A 15 -5.06 -8.47 -12.65
N SER A 16 -4.20 -9.10 -11.85
CA SER A 16 -4.65 -9.82 -10.64
C SER A 16 -4.85 -8.91 -9.43
N TRP A 17 -4.42 -7.65 -9.52
CA TRP A 17 -4.59 -6.67 -8.46
C TRP A 17 -5.89 -5.87 -8.66
N ASP A 18 -6.43 -5.39 -7.54
CA ASP A 18 -7.46 -4.35 -7.59
C ASP A 18 -6.92 -3.14 -8.34
N SER A 19 -7.71 -2.55 -9.22
CA SER A 19 -7.24 -1.46 -10.08
C SER A 19 -6.82 -0.22 -9.29
N TYR A 20 -7.48 0.08 -8.17
CA TYR A 20 -7.08 1.20 -7.32
C TYR A 20 -5.74 0.93 -6.62
N ALA A 21 -5.55 -0.29 -6.10
CA ALA A 21 -4.27 -0.68 -5.49
C ALA A 21 -3.14 -0.62 -6.50
N ALA A 22 -3.36 -1.08 -7.73
CA ALA A 22 -2.38 -0.97 -8.81
C ALA A 22 -2.05 0.48 -9.15
N LYS A 23 -3.05 1.36 -9.14
CA LYS A 23 -2.85 2.80 -9.35
C LYS A 23 -1.96 3.40 -8.25
N VAL A 24 -2.19 3.06 -7.00
CA VAL A 24 -1.38 3.53 -5.87
C VAL A 24 0.08 3.08 -6.04
N LEU A 25 0.29 1.82 -6.44
CA LEU A 25 1.63 1.32 -6.72
C LEU A 25 2.29 2.07 -7.88
N PHE A 26 1.54 2.34 -8.95
CA PHE A 26 2.05 3.10 -10.10
C PHE A 26 2.54 4.48 -9.68
N GLU A 27 1.77 5.19 -8.85
CA GLU A 27 2.15 6.49 -8.33
C GLU A 27 3.42 6.42 -7.49
N TYR A 28 3.52 5.41 -6.62
CA TYR A 28 4.72 5.18 -5.81
C TYR A 28 5.95 4.93 -6.68
N LEU A 29 5.84 4.06 -7.68
CA LEU A 29 6.97 3.73 -8.57
C LEU A 29 7.38 4.92 -9.43
N THR A 30 6.42 5.73 -9.88
CA THR A 30 6.71 6.95 -10.64
C THR A 30 7.49 7.96 -9.80
N ASP A 31 7.08 8.17 -8.55
CA ASP A 31 7.79 9.05 -7.62
C ASP A 31 9.20 8.52 -7.33
N LEU A 32 9.34 7.21 -7.19
CA LEU A 32 10.63 6.59 -6.95
C LEU A 32 11.58 6.75 -8.14
N GLU A 33 11.07 6.63 -9.37
CA GLU A 33 11.84 6.88 -10.58
C GLU A 33 12.35 8.33 -10.63
N ASP A 34 11.49 9.29 -10.29
CA ASP A 34 11.85 10.70 -10.25
C ASP A 34 12.95 10.96 -9.21
N ASP A 35 12.84 10.37 -8.03
CA ASP A 35 13.83 10.52 -6.96
C ASP A 35 15.18 9.91 -7.34
N GLN A 36 15.17 8.78 -8.01
CA GLN A 36 16.40 8.07 -8.40
C GLN A 36 16.99 8.55 -9.72
N GLY A 37 16.19 9.26 -10.51
CA GLY A 37 16.60 9.71 -11.85
C GLY A 37 16.78 8.56 -12.84
N GLN A 38 16.16 7.41 -12.58
CA GLN A 38 16.24 6.22 -13.44
C GLN A 38 14.84 5.68 -13.73
N GLU A 39 14.60 5.30 -14.97
CA GLU A 39 13.34 4.67 -15.35
C GLU A 39 13.36 3.17 -15.03
N MET A 40 12.24 2.66 -14.54
CA MET A 40 12.03 1.24 -14.31
C MET A 40 11.34 0.61 -15.51
N GLU A 41 11.60 -0.65 -15.76
CA GLU A 41 10.86 -1.40 -16.78
C GLU A 41 9.53 -1.89 -16.22
N LEU A 42 8.52 -1.92 -17.08
CA LEU A 42 7.23 -2.49 -16.72
C LEU A 42 7.36 -4.02 -16.69
N ASP A 43 7.25 -4.58 -15.50
CA ASP A 43 7.25 -6.02 -15.28
C ASP A 43 6.15 -6.36 -14.25
N GLY A 44 4.92 -6.52 -14.77
CA GLY A 44 3.76 -6.80 -13.92
C GLY A 44 3.94 -8.01 -13.02
N PRO A 45 4.34 -9.19 -13.56
CA PRO A 45 4.57 -10.38 -12.72
C PRO A 45 5.60 -10.16 -11.62
N ALA A 46 6.70 -9.46 -11.91
CA ALA A 46 7.72 -9.16 -10.90
C ALA A 46 7.17 -8.24 -9.82
N PHE A 47 6.44 -7.19 -10.19
CA PHE A 47 5.83 -6.27 -9.23
C PHE A 47 4.80 -6.98 -8.36
N MET A 48 3.95 -7.82 -8.93
CA MET A 48 2.96 -8.60 -8.18
C MET A 48 3.62 -9.60 -7.22
N SER A 49 4.84 -10.02 -7.50
CA SER A 49 5.63 -10.89 -6.64
C SER A 49 6.34 -10.13 -5.51
N GLU A 50 6.86 -8.94 -5.80
CA GLU A 50 7.60 -8.11 -4.85
C GLU A 50 6.71 -7.35 -3.89
N PHE A 51 5.54 -6.92 -4.35
CA PHE A 51 4.61 -6.09 -3.57
C PHE A 51 3.36 -6.86 -3.22
N SER A 52 2.77 -6.47 -2.09
CA SER A 52 1.45 -6.96 -1.68
C SER A 52 0.60 -5.76 -1.28
N TYR A 53 -0.71 -5.89 -1.38
CA TYR A 53 -1.60 -4.82 -0.98
C TYR A 53 -2.68 -5.31 -0.02
N TYR A 54 -3.15 -4.40 0.80
CA TYR A 54 -4.26 -4.60 1.71
C TYR A 54 -5.16 -3.39 1.63
N GLN A 55 -6.47 -3.57 1.75
CA GLN A 55 -7.43 -2.48 1.64
C GLN A 55 -8.46 -2.54 2.76
N GLY A 56 -8.86 -1.39 3.28
CA GLY A 56 -9.91 -1.28 4.30
C GLY A 56 -9.60 -2.10 5.54
N ASN A 57 -10.55 -2.93 5.94
CA ASN A 57 -10.40 -3.77 7.14
C ASN A 57 -9.30 -4.82 7.02
N ASP A 58 -8.90 -5.20 5.82
CA ASP A 58 -7.81 -6.15 5.62
C ASP A 58 -6.49 -5.61 6.16
N ILE A 59 -6.30 -4.30 6.15
CA ILE A 59 -5.12 -3.66 6.75
C ILE A 59 -5.09 -3.93 8.25
N LEU A 60 -6.21 -3.75 8.93
CA LEU A 60 -6.30 -3.98 10.37
C LEU A 60 -6.11 -5.46 10.72
N ASP A 61 -6.69 -6.35 9.92
CA ASP A 61 -6.50 -7.80 10.10
C ASP A 61 -5.03 -8.19 9.93
N PHE A 62 -4.36 -7.61 8.95
CA PHE A 62 -2.93 -7.83 8.73
C PHE A 62 -2.11 -7.35 9.93
N MET A 63 -2.38 -6.14 10.43
CA MET A 63 -1.69 -5.60 11.61
C MET A 63 -1.90 -6.47 12.85
N GLU A 64 -3.11 -6.95 13.07
CA GLU A 64 -3.43 -7.85 14.18
C GLU A 64 -2.62 -9.14 14.10
N SER A 65 -2.42 -9.68 12.89
CA SER A 65 -1.64 -10.89 12.68
C SER A 65 -0.17 -10.74 13.03
N LEU A 66 0.36 -9.51 13.05
CA LEU A 66 1.73 -9.22 13.40
C LEU A 66 1.98 -9.24 14.91
N GLY A 67 0.96 -8.91 15.72
CA GLY A 67 1.07 -8.88 17.17
C GLY A 67 -0.25 -8.48 17.79
N GLU A 68 -1.04 -9.45 18.26
CA GLU A 68 -2.39 -9.18 18.77
C GLU A 68 -2.43 -8.20 19.94
N GLU A 69 -1.52 -8.34 20.90
CA GLU A 69 -1.49 -7.46 22.06
C GLU A 69 -1.10 -6.04 21.72
N ASP A 70 -0.06 -5.88 20.91
CA ASP A 70 0.40 -4.57 20.46
C ASP A 70 -0.64 -3.90 19.58
N PHE A 71 -1.31 -4.67 18.72
CA PHE A 71 -2.37 -4.16 17.87
C PHE A 71 -3.57 -3.68 18.69
N ALA A 72 -3.99 -4.44 19.70
CA ALA A 72 -5.11 -4.08 20.54
C ALA A 72 -4.87 -2.74 21.24
N GLU A 73 -3.66 -2.53 21.77
CA GLU A 73 -3.25 -1.29 22.39
C GLU A 73 -3.21 -0.13 21.39
N TRP A 74 -2.60 -0.36 20.22
CA TRP A 74 -2.55 0.64 19.15
C TRP A 74 -3.95 1.04 18.69
N LYS A 75 -4.83 0.06 18.48
CA LYS A 75 -6.20 0.30 18.02
C LYS A 75 -6.99 1.15 19.01
N GLU A 76 -6.83 0.86 20.31
CA GLU A 76 -7.52 1.61 21.36
C GLU A 76 -7.11 3.09 21.36
N ASP A 77 -5.82 3.37 21.14
CA ASP A 77 -5.28 4.73 21.21
C ASP A 77 -5.43 5.50 19.89
N GLU A 78 -5.33 4.82 18.75
CA GLU A 78 -5.15 5.47 17.45
C GLU A 78 -6.36 5.38 16.50
N VAL A 79 -7.23 4.40 16.68
CA VAL A 79 -8.40 4.21 15.82
C VAL A 79 -9.62 4.83 16.49
N ASP A 80 -10.30 5.75 15.78
CA ASP A 80 -11.49 6.41 16.31
C ASP A 80 -12.76 5.57 16.11
N GLU A 81 -13.90 6.12 16.51
CA GLU A 81 -15.20 5.42 16.43
C GLU A 81 -15.61 5.11 14.99
N ASP A 82 -15.17 5.91 14.03
CA ASP A 82 -15.46 5.73 12.62
C ASP A 82 -14.51 4.74 11.94
N GLY A 83 -13.49 4.27 12.65
CA GLY A 83 -12.47 3.38 12.11
C GLY A 83 -11.32 4.10 11.42
N ASP A 84 -11.24 5.41 11.56
CA ASP A 84 -10.18 6.21 10.98
C ASP A 84 -8.96 6.27 11.90
N TYR A 85 -7.79 6.37 11.32
CA TYR A 85 -6.53 6.44 12.06
C TYR A 85 -5.50 7.26 11.28
N ASP A 86 -4.44 7.69 11.99
CA ASP A 86 -3.33 8.41 11.38
C ASP A 86 -2.47 7.45 10.57
N GLU A 87 -2.25 7.78 9.29
CA GLU A 87 -1.40 6.99 8.38
C GLU A 87 0.01 6.80 8.94
N ASN A 88 0.60 7.86 9.50
CA ASN A 88 1.95 7.78 10.07
C ASN A 88 2.02 6.84 11.27
N SER A 89 0.99 6.84 12.11
CA SER A 89 0.90 5.94 13.26
C SER A 89 0.81 4.49 12.82
N ALA A 90 0.02 4.20 11.78
CA ALA A 90 -0.09 2.85 11.22
C ALA A 90 1.23 2.39 10.58
N ILE A 91 1.90 3.27 9.85
CA ILE A 91 3.20 2.96 9.24
C ILE A 91 4.24 2.64 10.32
N ASP A 92 4.29 3.44 11.39
CA ASP A 92 5.20 3.21 12.51
C ASP A 92 4.96 1.83 13.14
N PHE A 93 3.70 1.47 13.36
CA PHE A 93 3.36 0.15 13.88
C PHE A 93 3.89 -0.96 12.97
N LEU A 94 3.63 -0.85 11.67
CA LEU A 94 4.03 -1.85 10.68
C LEU A 94 5.55 -1.98 10.62
N GLU A 95 6.28 -0.87 10.57
CA GLU A 95 7.74 -0.86 10.51
C GLU A 95 8.35 -1.45 11.79
N ASN A 96 7.78 -1.17 12.96
CA ASN A 96 8.22 -1.73 14.23
C ASN A 96 8.03 -3.26 14.28
N HIS A 97 7.15 -3.80 13.47
CA HIS A 97 6.91 -5.24 13.36
C HIS A 97 7.61 -5.88 12.15
N GLY A 98 8.57 -5.18 11.54
CA GLY A 98 9.40 -5.71 10.47
C GLY A 98 8.79 -5.66 9.07
N VAL A 99 7.72 -4.89 8.90
CA VAL A 99 7.06 -4.72 7.60
C VAL A 99 7.63 -3.51 6.87
N SER A 100 8.02 -3.69 5.62
CA SER A 100 8.47 -2.59 4.77
C SER A 100 7.29 -2.00 4.02
N VAL A 101 6.94 -0.75 4.34
CA VAL A 101 5.80 -0.06 3.77
C VAL A 101 6.25 0.79 2.57
N ALA A 102 5.66 0.55 1.41
CA ALA A 102 5.87 1.38 0.22
C ALA A 102 4.99 2.63 0.29
N LYS A 103 3.70 2.44 0.51
CA LYS A 103 2.76 3.55 0.58
C LYS A 103 1.50 3.14 1.33
N LEU A 104 0.93 4.08 2.08
CA LEU A 104 -0.41 3.96 2.65
C LEU A 104 -1.22 5.17 2.16
N ASP A 105 -2.26 4.92 1.39
CA ASP A 105 -3.08 5.95 0.77
C ASP A 105 -4.50 5.92 1.33
N TYR A 106 -5.10 7.10 1.50
CA TYR A 106 -6.47 7.26 1.97
C TYR A 106 -7.33 7.89 0.89
N ASN A 107 -8.51 7.30 0.62
CA ASN A 107 -9.45 7.87 -0.34
C ASN A 107 -10.90 7.65 0.12
N GLU A 108 -11.61 8.74 0.39
CA GLU A 108 -13.00 8.74 0.84
C GLU A 108 -14.01 8.29 -0.23
N TYR A 109 -13.65 8.44 -1.50
CA TYR A 109 -14.57 8.20 -2.61
C TYR A 109 -14.72 6.73 -2.98
N PHE A 110 -13.89 5.87 -2.40
CA PHE A 110 -13.97 4.42 -2.63
C PHE A 110 -14.48 3.74 -1.36
N ASP A 111 -15.18 2.62 -1.52
CA ASP A 111 -15.66 1.81 -0.40
C ASP A 111 -14.51 1.38 0.53
N LYS A 112 -13.32 1.32 -0.02
CA LYS A 112 -12.09 0.98 0.70
C LYS A 112 -11.32 2.26 0.97
N LYS A 113 -11.41 2.76 2.20
CA LYS A 113 -10.82 4.05 2.60
C LYS A 113 -9.31 4.09 2.52
N TYR A 114 -8.66 3.01 2.89
CA TYR A 114 -7.19 2.93 2.90
C TYR A 114 -6.71 1.83 1.98
N THR A 115 -5.58 2.10 1.32
CA THR A 115 -4.86 1.10 0.54
C THR A 115 -3.41 1.10 1.00
N LEU A 116 -2.95 -0.05 1.49
CA LEU A 116 -1.58 -0.25 1.97
C LEU A 116 -0.81 -1.07 0.96
N ILE A 117 0.36 -0.57 0.54
CA ILE A 117 1.30 -1.31 -0.30
C ILE A 117 2.53 -1.61 0.53
N VAL A 118 2.88 -2.89 0.62
CA VAL A 118 4.07 -3.37 1.33
C VAL A 118 4.97 -4.16 0.38
N TYR A 119 6.25 -4.28 0.72
CA TYR A 119 7.19 -5.04 -0.08
C TYR A 119 8.09 -5.90 0.81
N ALA A 120 8.59 -6.96 0.21
CA ALA A 120 9.46 -7.90 0.90
C ALA A 120 10.90 -7.37 1.06
#